data_f40f811ee91d3587f7a03d1b35dfad97
#
_entry.id   f40f811ee91d3587f7a03d1b35dfad97
#
_cell.length_a   1.000
_cell.length_b   1.000
_cell.length_c   1.000
_cell.angle_alpha   90.00
_cell.angle_beta   90.00
_cell.angle_gamma   90.00
#
_symmetry.space_group_name_H-M   'P 1'
#
loop_
_entity.id
_entity.type
_entity.pdbx_description
1 polymer ?
#
loop_
_entity_poly.entity_id
_entity_poly.type
_entity_poly.pdbx_seq_one_letter_code
_entity_poly.pdbx_strand_id
1 'polypeptide(L)'
;ATLGTMQVNEEIDALKTLGIKISDYLVTPRLVSLVVTIPFLTLLADALGILGGAVVGVSFLDLSSSSYFDYSIKALSLKNILVGLMHSVVYGIIISLCGCYEGLNAGRDADSVGKATTGAVVTALVWMIVATGVLTVILEEMGI
;
A
#
# COMPACT_ATOMS: atom_id res chain seq x y z
N ALA A 1 -3.78 12.18 -6.39
CA ALA A 1 -4.74 13.30 -6.44
C ALA A 1 -4.11 14.64 -6.06
N THR A 2 -3.33 14.68 -4.98
CA THR A 2 -2.68 15.92 -4.54
C THR A 2 -1.71 16.46 -5.60
N LEU A 3 -0.87 15.62 -6.17
CA LEU A 3 0.06 16.01 -7.23
C LEU A 3 -0.68 16.48 -8.49
N GLY A 4 -1.77 15.81 -8.84
CA GLY A 4 -2.61 16.22 -9.96
C GLY A 4 -3.24 17.59 -9.73
N THR A 5 -3.72 17.87 -8.52
CA THR A 5 -4.25 19.17 -8.14
C THR A 5 -3.18 20.26 -8.19
N MET A 6 -1.96 19.96 -7.74
CA MET A 6 -0.82 20.88 -7.85
C MET A 6 -0.50 21.19 -9.32
N GLN A 7 -0.65 20.20 -10.20
CA GLN A 7 -0.48 20.38 -11.64
C GLN A 7 -1.53 21.34 -12.21
N VAL A 8 -2.80 21.17 -11.83
CA VAL A 8 -3.90 22.07 -12.25
C VAL A 8 -3.67 23.50 -11.78
N ASN A 9 -3.18 23.68 -10.56
CA ASN A 9 -2.90 24.99 -9.97
C ASN A 9 -1.55 25.58 -10.38
N GLU A 10 -0.83 24.93 -11.28
CA GLU A 10 0.49 25.35 -11.77
C GLU A 10 1.58 25.41 -10.67
N GLU A 11 1.37 24.78 -9.53
CA GLU A 11 2.33 24.77 -8.43
C GLU A 11 3.61 24.02 -8.80
N ILE A 12 3.49 22.94 -9.59
CA ILE A 12 4.63 22.17 -10.08
C ILE A 12 5.50 23.00 -11.02
N ASP A 13 4.86 23.78 -11.90
CA ASP A 13 5.57 24.69 -12.81
C ASP A 13 6.32 25.79 -12.03
N ALA A 14 5.72 26.30 -10.95
CA ALA A 14 6.37 27.25 -10.05
C ALA A 14 7.63 26.65 -9.39
N LEU A 15 7.56 25.40 -8.94
CA LEU A 15 8.70 24.70 -8.36
C LEU A 15 9.82 24.49 -9.39
N LYS A 16 9.49 24.15 -10.62
CA LYS A 16 10.47 24.05 -11.71
C LYS A 16 11.17 25.37 -11.97
N THR A 17 10.43 26.47 -11.96
CA THR A 17 10.95 27.81 -12.14
C THR A 17 11.93 28.20 -11.05
N LEU A 18 11.69 27.75 -9.80
CA LEU A 18 12.59 27.96 -8.65
C LEU A 18 13.82 27.07 -8.67
N GLY A 19 13.94 26.16 -9.65
CA GLY A 19 15.07 25.24 -9.73
C GLY A 19 15.00 24.06 -8.78
N ILE A 20 13.84 23.82 -8.17
CA ILE A 20 13.63 22.70 -7.24
C ILE A 20 13.35 21.43 -8.04
N LYS A 21 14.06 20.35 -7.73
CA LYS A 21 13.79 19.04 -8.33
C LYS A 21 12.49 18.48 -7.76
N ILE A 22 11.53 18.20 -8.62
CA ILE A 22 10.21 17.69 -8.21
C ILE A 22 10.35 16.31 -7.57
N SER A 23 11.18 15.43 -8.12
CA SER A 23 11.39 14.10 -7.56
C SER A 23 11.91 14.17 -6.12
N ASP A 24 12.85 15.06 -5.81
CA ASP A 24 13.42 15.20 -4.47
C ASP A 24 12.47 15.89 -3.49
N TYR A 25 11.63 16.79 -3.99
CA TYR A 25 10.75 17.60 -3.13
C TYR A 25 9.37 16.95 -2.91
N LEU A 26 8.80 16.34 -3.93
CA LEU A 26 7.43 15.82 -3.88
C LEU A 26 7.35 14.30 -3.81
N VAL A 27 8.16 13.60 -4.60
CA VAL A 27 8.08 12.14 -4.72
C VAL A 27 8.78 11.44 -3.57
N THR A 28 10.01 11.81 -3.27
CA THR A 28 10.81 11.17 -2.23
C THR A 28 10.18 11.23 -0.84
N PRO A 29 9.69 12.39 -0.34
CA PRO A 29 9.01 12.44 0.95
C PRO A 29 7.76 11.58 1.00
N ARG A 30 6.97 11.53 -0.07
CA ARG A 30 5.76 10.71 -0.14
C ARG A 30 6.08 9.21 -0.13
N LEU A 31 7.11 8.82 -0.87
CA LEU A 31 7.57 7.43 -0.91
C LEU A 31 8.05 6.98 0.46
N VAL A 32 8.87 7.77 1.14
CA VAL A 32 9.36 7.46 2.48
C VAL A 32 8.20 7.35 3.47
N SER A 33 7.25 8.29 3.44
CA SER A 33 6.09 8.28 4.31
C SER A 33 5.26 7.00 4.13
N LEU A 34 4.98 6.58 2.90
CA LEU A 34 4.19 5.39 2.63
C LEU A 34 4.93 4.11 2.98
N VAL A 35 6.22 4.03 2.68
CA VAL A 35 7.05 2.87 3.03
C VAL A 35 7.10 2.65 4.54
N VAL A 36 7.10 3.73 5.33
CA VAL A 36 7.06 3.65 6.80
C VAL A 36 5.65 3.38 7.31
N THR A 37 4.64 4.03 6.75
CA THR A 37 3.25 4.00 7.25
C THR A 37 2.51 2.71 6.90
N ILE A 38 2.68 2.18 5.71
CA ILE A 38 1.95 0.99 5.25
C ILE A 38 2.22 -0.25 6.10
N PRO A 39 3.44 -0.56 6.56
CA PRO A 39 3.66 -1.67 7.49
C PRO A 39 2.87 -1.54 8.79
N PHE A 40 2.79 -0.35 9.37
CA PHE A 40 1.97 -0.10 10.57
C PHE A 40 0.48 -0.31 10.30
N LEU A 41 -0.02 0.18 9.17
CA LEU A 41 -1.41 -0.03 8.75
C LEU A 41 -1.69 -1.51 8.51
N THR A 42 -0.74 -2.26 7.98
CA THR A 42 -0.86 -3.71 7.78
C THR A 42 -0.99 -4.44 9.10
N LEU A 43 -0.18 -4.09 10.11
CA LEU A 43 -0.30 -4.68 11.44
C LEU A 43 -1.67 -4.36 12.07
N LEU A 44 -2.15 -3.14 11.92
CA LEU A 44 -3.47 -2.74 12.40
C LEU A 44 -4.58 -3.51 11.69
N ALA A 45 -4.48 -3.65 10.37
CA ALA A 45 -5.44 -4.41 9.57
C ALA A 45 -5.46 -5.89 9.96
N ASP A 46 -4.31 -6.49 10.22
CA ASP A 46 -4.20 -7.88 10.68
C ASP A 46 -4.88 -8.05 12.05
N ALA A 47 -4.64 -7.14 12.99
CA ALA A 47 -5.28 -7.18 14.30
C ALA A 47 -6.80 -7.06 14.18
N LEU A 48 -7.30 -6.12 13.39
CA LEU A 48 -8.73 -5.94 13.16
C LEU A 48 -9.35 -7.13 12.43
N GLY A 49 -8.62 -7.73 11.49
CA GLY A 49 -9.05 -8.94 10.79
C GLY A 49 -9.23 -10.13 11.73
N ILE A 50 -8.30 -10.32 12.65
CA ILE A 50 -8.39 -11.38 13.66
C ILE A 50 -9.59 -11.14 14.60
N LEU A 51 -9.79 -9.90 15.05
CA LEU A 51 -10.94 -9.54 15.89
C LEU A 51 -12.26 -9.74 15.15
N GLY A 52 -12.34 -9.31 13.90
CA GLY A 52 -13.54 -9.51 13.07
C GLY A 52 -13.84 -10.99 12.85
N GLY A 53 -12.81 -11.78 12.54
CA GLY A 53 -12.93 -13.22 12.44
C GLY A 53 -13.37 -13.88 13.74
N ALA A 54 -12.90 -13.38 14.88
CA ALA A 54 -13.34 -13.86 16.19
C ALA A 54 -14.83 -13.63 16.42
N VAL A 55 -15.33 -12.43 16.10
CA VAL A 55 -16.75 -12.12 16.21
C VAL A 55 -17.60 -13.06 15.36
N VAL A 56 -17.24 -13.26 14.12
CA VAL A 56 -17.95 -14.17 13.19
C VAL A 56 -17.85 -15.63 13.65
N GLY A 57 -16.64 -16.07 13.99
CA GLY A 57 -16.39 -17.46 14.39
C GLY A 57 -17.15 -17.87 15.64
N VAL A 58 -17.14 -17.00 16.65
CA VAL A 58 -17.83 -17.27 17.91
C VAL A 58 -19.36 -17.14 17.76
N SER A 59 -19.81 -16.14 16.99
CA SER A 59 -21.25 -15.84 16.88
C SER A 59 -21.98 -16.73 15.86
N PHE A 60 -21.34 -17.06 14.73
CA PHE A 60 -22.00 -17.76 13.63
C PHE A 60 -21.55 -19.22 13.44
N LEU A 61 -20.32 -19.53 13.80
CA LEU A 61 -19.75 -20.86 13.60
C LEU A 61 -19.70 -21.68 14.89
N ASP A 62 -20.22 -21.16 16.00
CA ASP A 62 -20.25 -21.79 17.33
C ASP A 62 -18.87 -22.25 17.82
N LEU A 63 -17.81 -21.58 17.40
CA LEU A 63 -16.47 -21.85 17.89
C LEU A 63 -16.30 -21.27 19.29
N SER A 64 -15.61 -21.99 20.17
CA SER A 64 -15.26 -21.43 21.47
C SER A 64 -14.19 -20.33 21.31
N SER A 65 -14.27 -19.30 22.13
CA SER A 65 -13.29 -18.20 22.12
C SER A 65 -11.88 -18.73 22.32
N SER A 66 -11.71 -19.66 23.27
CA SER A 66 -10.40 -20.29 23.55
C SER A 66 -9.84 -21.02 22.35
N SER A 67 -10.65 -21.81 21.65
CA SER A 67 -10.22 -22.53 20.43
C SER A 67 -9.83 -21.58 19.33
N TYR A 68 -10.59 -20.53 19.10
CA TYR A 68 -10.30 -19.52 18.07
C TYR A 68 -8.96 -18.83 18.34
N PHE A 69 -8.74 -18.36 19.56
CA PHE A 69 -7.48 -17.71 19.91
C PHE A 69 -6.29 -18.65 19.84
N ASP A 70 -6.45 -19.92 20.27
CA ASP A 70 -5.39 -20.92 20.15
C ASP A 70 -5.00 -21.18 18.71
N TYR A 71 -5.97 -21.35 17.82
CA TYR A 71 -5.70 -21.53 16.39
C TYR A 71 -5.08 -20.28 15.76
N SER A 72 -5.55 -19.09 16.15
CA SER A 72 -5.01 -17.83 15.66
C SER A 72 -3.55 -17.64 16.06
N ILE A 73 -3.21 -17.93 17.31
CA ILE A 73 -1.84 -17.83 17.82
C ILE A 73 -0.93 -18.83 17.11
N LYS A 74 -1.39 -20.05 16.88
CA LYS A 74 -0.63 -21.07 16.14
C LYS A 74 -0.40 -20.69 14.68
N ALA A 75 -1.38 -20.04 14.06
CA ALA A 75 -1.27 -19.56 12.67
C ALA A 75 -0.34 -18.35 12.55
N LEU A 76 -0.26 -17.52 13.59
CA LEU A 76 0.58 -16.32 13.64
C LEU A 76 2.00 -16.68 14.10
N SER A 77 2.82 -17.21 13.21
CA SER A 77 4.23 -17.38 13.49
C SER A 77 4.96 -16.06 13.20
N LEU A 78 6.08 -15.82 13.90
CA LEU A 78 6.94 -14.67 13.65
C LEU A 78 7.37 -14.60 12.18
N LYS A 79 7.63 -15.74 11.57
CA LYS A 79 7.98 -15.88 10.17
C LYS A 79 6.87 -15.31 9.24
N ASN A 80 5.62 -15.67 9.50
CA ASN A 80 4.48 -15.18 8.71
C ASN A 80 4.30 -13.67 8.85
N ILE A 81 4.47 -13.13 10.06
CA ILE A 81 4.40 -11.69 10.32
C ILE A 81 5.51 -10.96 9.55
N LEU A 82 6.74 -11.45 9.60
CA LEU A 82 7.87 -10.86 8.88
C LEU A 82 7.67 -10.88 7.37
N VAL A 83 7.16 -11.98 6.83
CA VAL A 83 6.85 -12.09 5.39
C VAL A 83 5.77 -11.08 4.99
N GLY A 84 4.71 -10.96 5.77
CA GLY A 84 3.65 -9.98 5.55
C GLY A 84 4.15 -8.54 5.58
N LEU A 85 5.03 -8.20 6.53
CA LEU A 85 5.64 -6.88 6.61
C LEU A 85 6.53 -6.58 5.41
N MET A 86 7.30 -7.56 4.94
CA MET A 86 8.12 -7.42 3.74
C MET A 86 7.25 -7.15 2.51
N HIS A 87 6.15 -7.88 2.33
CA HIS A 87 5.19 -7.62 1.27
C HIS A 87 4.61 -6.21 1.35
N SER A 88 4.27 -5.75 2.56
CA SER A 88 3.68 -4.41 2.75
C SER A 88 4.67 -3.29 2.40
N VAL A 89 5.95 -3.45 2.69
CA VAL A 89 6.99 -2.49 2.27
C VAL A 89 7.06 -2.42 0.75
N VAL A 90 7.08 -3.56 0.06
CA VAL A 90 7.09 -3.61 -1.41
C VAL A 90 5.84 -2.93 -1.97
N TYR A 91 4.67 -3.20 -1.41
CA TYR A 91 3.41 -2.57 -1.84
C TYR A 91 3.44 -1.06 -1.62
N GLY A 92 4.01 -0.60 -0.50
CA GLY A 92 4.18 0.82 -0.22
C GLY A 92 5.01 1.53 -1.29
N ILE A 93 6.11 0.92 -1.72
CA ILE A 93 6.94 1.44 -2.80
C ILE A 93 6.16 1.50 -4.11
N ILE A 94 5.45 0.43 -4.47
CA ILE A 94 4.66 0.36 -5.71
C ILE A 94 3.57 1.42 -5.71
N ILE A 95 2.80 1.53 -4.62
CA ILE A 95 1.69 2.48 -4.51
C ILE A 95 2.21 3.91 -4.62
N SER A 96 3.31 4.23 -3.94
CA SER A 96 3.92 5.56 -3.99
C SER A 96 4.37 5.92 -5.40
N LEU A 97 5.09 5.03 -6.05
CA LEU A 97 5.62 5.28 -7.40
C LEU A 97 4.49 5.43 -8.42
N CYS A 98 3.50 4.54 -8.39
CA CYS A 98 2.35 4.61 -9.30
C CYS A 98 1.53 5.89 -9.07
N GLY A 99 1.26 6.22 -7.81
CA GLY A 99 0.49 7.41 -7.46
C GLY A 99 1.20 8.69 -7.88
N CYS A 100 2.49 8.82 -7.60
CA CYS A 100 3.28 9.98 -7.99
C CYS A 100 3.41 10.09 -9.51
N TYR A 101 3.66 8.97 -10.19
CA TYR A 101 3.76 8.95 -11.66
C TYR A 101 2.48 9.44 -12.31
N GLU A 102 1.34 8.88 -11.94
CA GLU A 102 0.05 9.26 -12.50
C GLU A 102 -0.33 10.71 -12.14
N GLY A 103 -0.04 11.13 -10.92
CA GLY A 103 -0.31 12.49 -10.47
C GLY A 103 0.50 13.53 -11.21
N LEU A 104 1.79 13.28 -11.43
CA LEU A 104 2.67 14.18 -12.17
C LEU A 104 2.36 14.23 -13.67
N ASN A 105 1.77 13.17 -14.23
CA ASN A 105 1.39 13.09 -15.63
C ASN A 105 -0.08 13.43 -15.89
N ALA A 106 -0.82 13.89 -14.86
CA ALA A 106 -2.18 14.32 -15.02
C ALA A 106 -2.27 15.58 -15.89
N GLY A 107 -3.38 15.72 -16.60
CA GLY A 107 -3.67 16.95 -17.33
C GLY A 107 -3.94 18.13 -16.38
N ARG A 108 -4.15 19.30 -16.94
CA ARG A 108 -4.28 20.55 -16.17
C ARG A 108 -5.71 20.90 -15.82
N ASP A 109 -6.64 19.96 -15.92
CA ASP A 109 -8.04 20.17 -15.57
C ASP A 109 -8.47 19.18 -14.47
N ALA A 110 -9.57 19.48 -13.79
CA ALA A 110 -10.07 18.66 -12.69
C ALA A 110 -10.48 17.24 -13.15
N ASP A 111 -11.01 17.11 -14.36
CA ASP A 111 -11.39 15.82 -14.94
C ASP A 111 -10.16 14.91 -15.12
N SER A 112 -9.06 15.47 -15.61
CA SER A 112 -7.79 14.76 -15.77
C SER A 112 -7.23 14.28 -14.42
N VAL A 113 -7.39 15.06 -13.35
CA VAL A 113 -7.00 14.66 -12.00
C VAL A 113 -7.80 13.45 -11.54
N GLY A 114 -9.10 13.42 -11.78
CA GLY A 114 -9.95 12.27 -11.47
C GLY A 114 -9.54 11.01 -12.23
N LYS A 115 -9.28 11.15 -13.54
CA LYS A 115 -8.79 10.05 -14.37
C LYS A 115 -7.43 9.55 -13.93
N ALA A 116 -6.51 10.44 -13.56
CA ALA A 116 -5.19 10.08 -13.05
C ALA A 116 -5.28 9.31 -11.72
N THR A 117 -6.18 9.70 -10.83
CA THR A 117 -6.41 9.00 -9.56
C THR A 117 -6.90 7.58 -9.79
N THR A 118 -7.86 7.38 -10.69
CA THR A 118 -8.33 6.04 -11.08
C THR A 118 -7.22 5.23 -11.75
N GLY A 119 -6.46 5.85 -12.65
CA GLY A 119 -5.32 5.22 -13.31
C GLY A 119 -4.25 4.77 -12.33
N ALA A 120 -3.97 5.58 -11.30
CA ALA A 120 -3.01 5.22 -10.25
C ALA A 120 -3.45 3.95 -9.50
N VAL A 121 -4.73 3.86 -9.13
CA VAL A 121 -5.26 2.69 -8.43
C VAL A 121 -5.15 1.44 -9.32
N VAL A 122 -5.58 1.51 -10.58
CA VAL A 122 -5.53 0.38 -11.50
C VAL A 122 -4.10 -0.08 -11.75
N THR A 123 -3.19 0.85 -12.03
CA THR A 123 -1.78 0.53 -12.28
C THR A 123 -1.13 -0.07 -11.03
N ALA A 124 -1.39 0.48 -9.86
CA ALA A 124 -0.86 -0.03 -8.60
C ALA A 124 -1.36 -1.47 -8.34
N LEU A 125 -2.65 -1.75 -8.56
CA LEU A 125 -3.21 -3.09 -8.39
C LEU A 125 -2.55 -4.11 -9.32
N VAL A 126 -2.33 -3.76 -10.58
CA VAL A 126 -1.66 -4.64 -11.54
C VAL A 126 -0.23 -4.97 -11.09
N TRP A 127 0.54 -3.95 -10.73
CA TRP A 127 1.92 -4.15 -10.26
C TRP A 127 1.98 -4.91 -8.93
N MET A 128 1.02 -4.68 -8.03
CA MET A 128 0.93 -5.43 -6.77
C MET A 128 0.67 -6.91 -7.00
N ILE A 129 -0.19 -7.26 -7.95
CA ILE A 129 -0.46 -8.66 -8.32
C ILE A 129 0.81 -9.32 -8.87
N VAL A 130 1.50 -8.66 -9.77
CA VAL A 130 2.77 -9.14 -10.34
C VAL A 130 3.82 -9.32 -9.24
N ALA A 131 3.98 -8.32 -8.38
CA ALA A 131 4.94 -8.36 -7.28
C ALA A 131 4.62 -9.49 -6.29
N THR A 132 3.35 -9.71 -5.98
CA THR A 132 2.92 -10.81 -5.10
C THR A 132 3.31 -12.16 -5.69
N GLY A 133 3.06 -12.38 -6.97
CA GLY A 133 3.44 -13.61 -7.64
C GLY A 133 4.95 -13.85 -7.61
N VAL A 134 5.73 -12.84 -7.95
CA VAL A 134 7.19 -12.93 -7.94
C VAL A 134 7.73 -13.17 -6.53
N LEU A 135 7.27 -12.42 -5.54
CA LEU A 135 7.71 -12.58 -4.15
C LEU A 135 7.34 -13.95 -3.60
N THR A 136 6.15 -14.45 -3.90
CA THR A 136 5.72 -15.78 -3.45
C THR A 136 6.64 -16.87 -3.97
N VAL A 137 6.97 -16.82 -5.26
CA VAL A 137 7.87 -17.80 -5.88
C VAL A 137 9.27 -17.72 -5.25
N ILE A 138 9.81 -16.50 -5.08
CA ILE A 138 11.15 -16.32 -4.50
C ILE A 138 11.18 -16.83 -3.06
N LEU A 139 10.20 -16.50 -2.25
CA LEU A 139 10.13 -16.91 -0.85
C LEU A 139 9.96 -18.42 -0.71
N GLU A 140 9.18 -19.04 -1.58
CA GLU A 140 8.99 -20.48 -1.60
C GLU A 140 10.29 -21.22 -1.93
N GLU A 141 11.05 -20.73 -2.92
CA GLU A 141 12.37 -21.29 -3.26
C GLU A 141 13.38 -21.13 -2.12
N MET A 142 13.28 -20.05 -1.35
CA MET A 142 14.12 -19.84 -0.17
C MET A 142 13.71 -20.67 1.04
N GLY A 143 12.59 -21.41 0.95
CA GLY A 143 12.10 -22.24 2.05
C GLY A 143 11.37 -21.46 3.15
N ILE A 144 10.87 -20.29 2.79
CA ILE A 144 10.14 -19.41 3.73
C ILE A 144 8.60 -19.56 3.57
#